data_52dd6c322ace868b7e7c89bd9733e2d3
#
_entry.id   52dd6c322ace868b7e7c89bd9733e2d3
#
_cell.length_a   1.000
_cell.length_b   1.000
_cell.length_c   1.000
_cell.angle_alpha   90.00
_cell.angle_beta   90.00
_cell.angle_gamma   90.00
#
_symmetry.space_group_name_H-M   'P 1'
#
loop_
_entity.id
_entity.type
_entity.pdbx_description
1 polymer ?
#
loop_
_entity_poly.entity_id
_entity_poly.type
_entity_poly.pdbx_seq_one_letter_code
_entity_poly.pdbx_strand_id
1 'polypeptide(L)'
;MGTIMDKFTLKNFFQTILTIPKTIRLIFRIERKYASYLIILNILQSIIPLASLFIYQELINAVLKKGSNIFSVLIVYILMQMMLSILSQLNSYISEKFNMNLSYNLNLKLLKKTSSLNLIDFEQADTYNLIENIVQDSTYKPFQLFNAIIGVITGFLSLLTSIIYVSTWNVAVSTFLLIIPVISLVIFMRVGQLEFLIQWERANSEREVWYINYLLTHDFSFKEIKLNGISQYFIDKYGTLKRNFMNQDLNISKKKVLFRGSLDILLNFINGIAIFMMIQSIRSGKLLVGNFVSLIQAITRVNTYSQSMIQNTYIIYNTSLFMEQLFKFFDMEVSNISIQNSRISRIEKRIDKIKVNNLSFIYPGSVKKTLEDINVEFNKGELVAIVGKNGSGKSTLVKLLSGLYQPSEGQIYYNNESSDVLDLSYYQNNVSVLFQDFVKFELSVRENIGLSDVNSISDSKIKKHIDNLKINFLTAENNFNLNQRLGTWFNDSRQISGGQWQKVALARTFFKNASIYILDEPSSALDPVSEKEIFDEFVTRSKDKIALFVSHNLMAASRADRIIVMQDGRIIDEGKHDDLISKSKYYRELYYSEKYEEESDG
;
A
#
# COMPACT_ATOMS: atom_id res chain seq x y z
N MET A 1 -22.68 8.27 -24.89
CA MET A 1 -23.09 6.88 -24.55
C MET A 1 -22.64 5.84 -25.59
N GLY A 2 -22.56 6.15 -26.89
CA GLY A 2 -22.08 5.22 -27.94
C GLY A 2 -20.59 4.88 -27.89
N THR A 3 -19.74 5.78 -27.43
CA THR A 3 -18.26 5.63 -27.42
C THR A 3 -17.72 4.74 -26.30
N ILE A 4 -18.50 4.44 -25.26
CA ILE A 4 -18.08 3.61 -24.12
C ILE A 4 -18.32 2.11 -24.39
N MET A 5 -19.36 1.79 -25.18
CA MET A 5 -19.67 0.39 -25.54
C MET A 5 -18.66 -0.22 -26.53
N ASP A 6 -17.97 0.60 -27.32
CA ASP A 6 -17.00 0.13 -28.33
C ASP A 6 -15.62 -0.26 -27.75
N LYS A 7 -15.34 0.09 -26.48
CA LYS A 7 -14.07 -0.29 -25.80
C LYS A 7 -14.08 -1.68 -25.17
N PHE A 8 -15.21 -2.38 -25.21
CA PHE A 8 -15.26 -3.77 -24.76
C PHE A 8 -14.68 -4.67 -25.85
N THR A 9 -13.51 -5.23 -25.59
CA THR A 9 -12.99 -6.35 -26.36
C THR A 9 -13.05 -7.60 -25.48
N LEU A 10 -13.58 -8.70 -26.03
CA LEU A 10 -13.46 -10.04 -25.45
C LEU A 10 -12.01 -10.31 -24.99
N LYS A 11 -11.04 -9.69 -25.64
CA LYS A 11 -9.62 -9.76 -25.30
C LYS A 11 -9.33 -9.26 -23.88
N ASN A 12 -9.92 -8.14 -23.43
CA ASN A 12 -9.73 -7.60 -22.08
C ASN A 12 -10.36 -8.51 -21.02
N PHE A 13 -11.50 -9.11 -21.33
CA PHE A 13 -12.13 -10.11 -20.46
C PHE A 13 -11.24 -11.36 -20.29
N PHE A 14 -10.69 -11.89 -21.38
CA PHE A 14 -9.77 -13.03 -21.30
C PHE A 14 -8.47 -12.67 -20.57
N GLN A 15 -7.95 -11.46 -20.73
CA GLN A 15 -6.78 -11.01 -19.96
C GLN A 15 -7.06 -10.98 -18.45
N THR A 16 -8.24 -10.49 -18.06
CA THR A 16 -8.66 -10.47 -16.66
C THR A 16 -8.78 -11.89 -16.08
N ILE A 17 -9.31 -12.85 -16.86
CA ILE A 17 -9.37 -14.26 -16.45
C ILE A 17 -7.95 -14.87 -16.31
N LEU A 18 -6.98 -14.44 -17.09
CA LEU A 18 -5.59 -14.92 -17.00
C LEU A 18 -4.90 -14.51 -15.68
N THR A 19 -5.45 -13.55 -14.93
CA THR A 19 -4.96 -13.23 -13.58
C THR A 19 -5.35 -14.28 -12.55
N ILE A 20 -6.46 -15.02 -12.77
CA ILE A 20 -6.98 -16.04 -11.83
C ILE A 20 -5.94 -17.12 -11.51
N PRO A 21 -5.31 -17.80 -12.49
CA PRO A 21 -4.29 -18.82 -12.21
C PRO A 21 -3.08 -18.25 -11.45
N LYS A 22 -2.68 -17.01 -11.77
CA LYS A 22 -1.58 -16.31 -11.03
C LYS A 22 -1.98 -16.08 -9.59
N THR A 23 -3.22 -15.62 -9.34
CA THR A 23 -3.75 -15.37 -8.00
C THR A 23 -3.86 -16.66 -7.20
N ILE A 24 -4.41 -17.71 -7.77
CA ILE A 24 -4.49 -19.02 -7.11
C ILE A 24 -3.09 -19.50 -6.73
N ARG A 25 -2.12 -19.41 -7.64
CA ARG A 25 -0.73 -19.78 -7.37
C ARG A 25 -0.11 -18.96 -6.25
N LEU A 26 -0.38 -17.65 -6.21
CA LEU A 26 0.07 -16.76 -5.13
C LEU A 26 -0.51 -17.20 -3.78
N ILE A 27 -1.82 -17.43 -3.72
CA ILE A 27 -2.54 -17.85 -2.52
C ILE A 27 -2.02 -19.20 -2.01
N PHE A 28 -1.88 -20.19 -2.90
CA PHE A 28 -1.35 -21.51 -2.51
C PHE A 28 0.14 -21.47 -2.11
N ARG A 29 0.91 -20.49 -2.59
CA ARG A 29 2.29 -20.28 -2.14
C ARG A 29 2.34 -19.70 -0.72
N ILE A 30 1.35 -18.89 -0.36
CA ILE A 30 1.29 -18.22 0.95
C ILE A 30 0.64 -19.15 1.99
N GLU A 31 -0.56 -19.70 1.69
CA GLU A 31 -1.40 -20.43 2.65
C GLU A 31 -2.01 -21.70 2.05
N ARG A 32 -1.17 -22.65 1.64
CA ARG A 32 -1.61 -23.90 1.00
C ARG A 32 -2.57 -24.72 1.86
N LYS A 33 -2.29 -24.83 3.15
CA LYS A 33 -3.02 -25.72 4.06
C LYS A 33 -4.50 -25.34 4.20
N TYR A 34 -4.77 -24.08 4.55
CA TYR A 34 -6.14 -23.61 4.75
C TYR A 34 -6.91 -23.46 3.44
N ALA A 35 -6.25 -23.05 2.36
CA ALA A 35 -6.84 -23.03 1.03
C ALA A 35 -7.36 -24.42 0.61
N SER A 36 -6.57 -25.48 0.82
CA SER A 36 -6.99 -26.85 0.50
C SER A 36 -8.15 -27.32 1.38
N TYR A 37 -8.14 -27.02 2.68
CA TYR A 37 -9.22 -27.37 3.58
C TYR A 37 -10.54 -26.69 3.18
N LEU A 38 -10.49 -25.40 2.82
CA LEU A 38 -11.68 -24.68 2.35
C LEU A 38 -12.26 -25.27 1.07
N ILE A 39 -11.42 -25.64 0.11
CA ILE A 39 -11.89 -26.28 -1.12
C ILE A 39 -12.62 -27.60 -0.80
N ILE A 40 -12.03 -28.45 0.03
CA ILE A 40 -12.63 -29.75 0.40
C ILE A 40 -13.95 -29.52 1.15
N LEU A 41 -13.98 -28.65 2.15
CA LEU A 41 -15.19 -28.37 2.92
C LEU A 41 -16.31 -27.80 2.06
N ASN A 42 -16.00 -26.88 1.16
CA ASN A 42 -16.99 -26.29 0.27
C ASN A 42 -17.53 -27.30 -0.76
N ILE A 43 -16.68 -28.21 -1.28
CA ILE A 43 -17.15 -29.30 -2.15
C ILE A 43 -18.09 -30.24 -1.38
N LEU A 44 -17.73 -30.65 -0.16
CA LEU A 44 -18.61 -31.47 0.68
C LEU A 44 -19.95 -30.77 0.94
N GLN A 45 -19.93 -29.49 1.28
CA GLN A 45 -21.14 -28.67 1.48
C GLN A 45 -21.99 -28.49 0.21
N SER A 46 -21.41 -28.64 -0.97
CA SER A 46 -22.16 -28.57 -2.23
C SER A 46 -22.89 -29.87 -2.60
N ILE A 47 -22.34 -31.04 -2.19
CA ILE A 47 -22.83 -32.36 -2.57
C ILE A 47 -23.81 -32.94 -1.51
N ILE A 48 -23.48 -32.83 -0.23
CA ILE A 48 -24.24 -33.40 0.87
C ILE A 48 -25.73 -32.97 0.88
N PRO A 49 -26.08 -31.71 0.57
CA PRO A 49 -27.50 -31.31 0.51
C PRO A 49 -28.36 -32.07 -0.51
N LEU A 50 -27.75 -32.69 -1.54
CA LEU A 50 -28.49 -33.57 -2.45
C LEU A 50 -29.01 -34.81 -1.71
N ALA A 51 -28.15 -35.46 -0.91
CA ALA A 51 -28.54 -36.60 -0.09
C ALA A 51 -29.65 -36.23 0.92
N SER A 52 -29.59 -34.99 1.47
CA SER A 52 -30.63 -34.51 2.38
C SER A 52 -32.01 -34.39 1.71
N LEU A 53 -32.07 -34.09 0.40
CA LEU A 53 -33.34 -34.07 -0.35
C LEU A 53 -33.99 -35.45 -0.42
N PHE A 54 -33.18 -36.49 -0.71
CA PHE A 54 -33.68 -37.87 -0.75
C PHE A 54 -34.19 -38.37 0.61
N ILE A 55 -33.44 -38.09 1.68
CA ILE A 55 -33.82 -38.47 3.04
C ILE A 55 -35.09 -37.72 3.46
N TYR A 56 -35.19 -36.45 3.13
CA TYR A 56 -36.37 -35.63 3.42
C TYR A 56 -37.62 -36.12 2.65
N GLN A 57 -37.45 -36.48 1.38
CA GLN A 57 -38.47 -37.11 0.55
C GLN A 57 -38.99 -38.39 1.20
N GLU A 58 -38.06 -39.28 1.60
CA GLU A 58 -38.42 -40.56 2.21
C GLU A 58 -39.12 -40.38 3.57
N LEU A 59 -38.67 -39.41 4.38
CA LEU A 59 -39.31 -39.09 5.65
C LEU A 59 -40.79 -38.70 5.47
N ILE A 60 -41.09 -37.81 4.52
CA ILE A 60 -42.49 -37.37 4.25
C ILE A 60 -43.32 -38.54 3.72
N ASN A 61 -42.77 -39.34 2.80
CA ASN A 61 -43.47 -40.49 2.25
C ASN A 61 -43.73 -41.57 3.30
N ALA A 62 -42.79 -41.80 4.23
CA ALA A 62 -42.95 -42.76 5.33
C ALA A 62 -44.04 -42.31 6.31
N VAL A 63 -44.13 -41.02 6.64
CA VAL A 63 -45.16 -40.44 7.49
C VAL A 63 -46.55 -40.64 6.86
N LEU A 64 -46.69 -40.38 5.57
CA LEU A 64 -47.99 -40.49 4.86
C LEU A 64 -48.43 -41.94 4.68
N LYS A 65 -47.50 -42.87 4.47
CA LYS A 65 -47.78 -44.31 4.35
C LYS A 65 -47.92 -45.04 5.67
N LYS A 66 -47.80 -44.36 6.83
CA LYS A 66 -47.76 -44.95 8.17
C LYS A 66 -46.75 -46.11 8.28
N GLY A 67 -45.59 -45.95 7.64
CA GLY A 67 -44.53 -46.98 7.61
C GLY A 67 -43.87 -47.20 8.96
N SER A 68 -43.42 -48.43 9.22
CA SER A 68 -42.73 -48.82 10.47
C SER A 68 -41.39 -48.15 10.71
N ASN A 69 -40.78 -47.53 9.70
CA ASN A 69 -39.40 -47.01 9.73
C ASN A 69 -39.31 -45.48 9.91
N ILE A 70 -40.40 -44.81 10.34
CA ILE A 70 -40.44 -43.33 10.46
C ILE A 70 -39.35 -42.83 11.39
N PHE A 71 -39.18 -43.44 12.55
CA PHE A 71 -38.16 -43.01 13.55
C PHE A 71 -36.71 -43.17 13.08
N SER A 72 -36.41 -44.24 12.35
CA SER A 72 -35.06 -44.45 11.81
C SER A 72 -34.71 -43.41 10.73
N VAL A 73 -35.65 -43.09 9.83
CA VAL A 73 -35.44 -42.06 8.81
C VAL A 73 -35.33 -40.66 9.44
N LEU A 74 -36.14 -40.39 10.50
CA LEU A 74 -36.07 -39.14 11.25
C LEU A 74 -34.70 -38.97 11.92
N ILE A 75 -34.17 -40.01 12.57
CA ILE A 75 -32.82 -39.96 13.20
C ILE A 75 -31.74 -39.66 12.14
N VAL A 76 -31.79 -40.36 11.01
CA VAL A 76 -30.82 -40.13 9.92
C VAL A 76 -30.94 -38.67 9.40
N TYR A 77 -32.14 -38.14 9.25
CA TYR A 77 -32.36 -36.75 8.83
C TYR A 77 -31.76 -35.77 9.84
N ILE A 78 -32.03 -35.95 11.14
CA ILE A 78 -31.48 -35.09 12.21
C ILE A 78 -29.94 -35.13 12.21
N LEU A 79 -29.36 -36.35 12.18
CA LEU A 79 -27.88 -36.49 12.16
C LEU A 79 -27.28 -35.80 10.94
N MET A 80 -27.92 -35.86 9.79
CA MET A 80 -27.46 -35.21 8.58
C MET A 80 -27.53 -33.67 8.69
N GLN A 81 -28.60 -33.13 9.28
CA GLN A 81 -28.73 -31.69 9.51
C GLN A 81 -27.66 -31.20 10.53
N MET A 82 -27.41 -31.97 11.58
CA MET A 82 -26.34 -31.67 12.54
C MET A 82 -24.96 -31.68 11.86
N MET A 83 -24.71 -32.68 11.01
CA MET A 83 -23.45 -32.75 10.23
C MET A 83 -23.27 -31.53 9.31
N LEU A 84 -24.33 -31.13 8.57
CA LEU A 84 -24.30 -29.93 7.73
C LEU A 84 -24.03 -28.66 8.54
N SER A 85 -24.64 -28.53 9.73
CA SER A 85 -24.42 -27.40 10.63
C SER A 85 -22.96 -27.36 11.11
N ILE A 86 -22.41 -28.49 11.55
CA ILE A 86 -21.01 -28.60 11.98
C ILE A 86 -20.05 -28.22 10.83
N LEU A 87 -20.29 -28.76 9.65
CA LEU A 87 -19.46 -28.44 8.47
C LEU A 87 -19.53 -26.94 8.12
N SER A 88 -20.69 -26.31 8.29
CA SER A 88 -20.85 -24.87 8.08
C SER A 88 -20.05 -24.05 9.08
N GLN A 89 -20.09 -24.41 10.38
CA GLN A 89 -19.32 -23.72 11.41
C GLN A 89 -17.81 -23.91 11.23
N LEU A 90 -17.37 -25.13 10.89
CA LEU A 90 -15.96 -25.41 10.57
C LEU A 90 -15.50 -24.61 9.35
N ASN A 91 -16.33 -24.53 8.31
CA ASN A 91 -16.02 -23.74 7.12
C ASN A 91 -15.85 -22.25 7.45
N SER A 92 -16.75 -21.69 8.27
CA SER A 92 -16.68 -20.30 8.72
C SER A 92 -15.42 -20.03 9.51
N TYR A 93 -15.08 -20.88 10.49
CA TYR A 93 -13.86 -20.74 11.30
C TYR A 93 -12.58 -20.83 10.45
N ILE A 94 -12.49 -21.84 9.58
CA ILE A 94 -11.31 -22.02 8.71
C ILE A 94 -11.19 -20.87 7.70
N SER A 95 -12.31 -20.35 7.19
CA SER A 95 -12.37 -19.22 6.29
C SER A 95 -11.85 -17.94 6.95
N GLU A 96 -12.26 -17.67 8.19
CA GLU A 96 -11.77 -16.54 8.96
C GLU A 96 -10.26 -16.64 9.23
N LYS A 97 -9.81 -17.80 9.69
CA LYS A 97 -8.38 -18.05 9.96
C LYS A 97 -7.53 -17.93 8.69
N PHE A 98 -8.04 -18.44 7.57
CA PHE A 98 -7.39 -18.29 6.27
C PHE A 98 -7.27 -16.82 5.86
N ASN A 99 -8.36 -16.05 5.99
CA ASN A 99 -8.37 -14.62 5.68
C ASN A 99 -7.33 -13.85 6.50
N MET A 100 -7.29 -14.07 7.82
CA MET A 100 -6.32 -13.42 8.71
C MET A 100 -4.88 -13.74 8.32
N ASN A 101 -4.55 -15.01 8.09
CA ASN A 101 -3.20 -15.43 7.72
C ASN A 101 -2.80 -14.91 6.33
N LEU A 102 -3.70 -14.99 5.35
CA LEU A 102 -3.46 -14.50 3.99
C LEU A 102 -3.20 -13.00 4.00
N SER A 103 -4.05 -12.24 4.69
CA SER A 103 -3.93 -10.78 4.85
C SER A 103 -2.61 -10.40 5.52
N TYR A 104 -2.26 -11.05 6.64
CA TYR A 104 -1.01 -10.82 7.35
C TYR A 104 0.21 -11.04 6.45
N ASN A 105 0.29 -12.19 5.79
CA ASN A 105 1.44 -12.54 4.95
C ASN A 105 1.53 -11.67 3.68
N LEU A 106 0.39 -11.30 3.10
CA LEU A 106 0.36 -10.37 1.96
C LEU A 106 0.84 -8.98 2.36
N ASN A 107 0.38 -8.46 3.50
CA ASN A 107 0.82 -7.16 4.00
C ASN A 107 2.32 -7.14 4.29
N LEU A 108 2.86 -8.19 4.92
CA LEU A 108 4.31 -8.32 5.10
C LEU A 108 5.06 -8.30 3.76
N LYS A 109 4.53 -8.98 2.75
CA LYS A 109 5.14 -9.01 1.41
C LYS A 109 5.05 -7.64 0.73
N LEU A 110 3.94 -6.93 0.89
CA LEU A 110 3.77 -5.55 0.40
C LEU A 110 4.77 -4.61 1.06
N LEU A 111 4.85 -4.60 2.39
CA LEU A 111 5.77 -3.77 3.15
C LEU A 111 7.23 -4.02 2.74
N LYS A 112 7.62 -5.29 2.57
CA LYS A 112 8.96 -5.65 2.07
C LYS A 112 9.21 -5.12 0.66
N LYS A 113 8.24 -5.20 -0.23
CA LYS A 113 8.36 -4.66 -1.59
C LYS A 113 8.43 -3.14 -1.57
N THR A 114 7.56 -2.48 -0.82
CA THR A 114 7.55 -1.01 -0.67
C THR A 114 8.88 -0.51 -0.08
N SER A 115 9.41 -1.19 0.96
CA SER A 115 10.70 -0.82 1.55
C SER A 115 11.90 -1.04 0.63
N SER A 116 11.75 -1.78 -0.45
CA SER A 116 12.80 -2.00 -1.46
C SER A 116 12.74 -1.00 -2.63
N LEU A 117 11.72 -0.14 -2.70
CA LEU A 117 11.60 0.90 -3.73
C LEU A 117 12.61 2.02 -3.48
N ASN A 118 13.02 2.70 -4.55
CA ASN A 118 13.88 3.86 -4.48
C ASN A 118 13.07 5.14 -4.29
N LEU A 119 13.73 6.22 -3.85
CA LEU A 119 13.08 7.52 -3.66
C LEU A 119 12.42 8.03 -4.96
N ILE A 120 13.06 7.81 -6.09
CA ILE A 120 12.57 8.18 -7.42
C ILE A 120 11.22 7.51 -7.77
N ASP A 121 10.99 6.29 -7.28
CA ASP A 121 9.74 5.55 -7.50
C ASP A 121 8.57 6.21 -6.74
N PHE A 122 8.83 6.74 -5.54
CA PHE A 122 7.84 7.47 -4.73
C PHE A 122 7.51 8.87 -5.28
N GLU A 123 8.42 9.49 -6.01
CA GLU A 123 8.19 10.80 -6.64
C GLU A 123 7.36 10.71 -7.93
N GLN A 124 7.19 9.50 -8.47
CA GLN A 124 6.31 9.26 -9.61
C GLN A 124 4.85 9.12 -9.15
N ALA A 125 3.97 10.00 -9.62
CA ALA A 125 2.56 10.02 -9.24
C ALA A 125 1.85 8.68 -9.51
N ASP A 126 2.20 7.98 -10.58
CA ASP A 126 1.60 6.68 -10.94
C ASP A 126 1.98 5.58 -9.95
N THR A 127 3.24 5.55 -9.52
CA THR A 127 3.72 4.59 -8.51
C THR A 127 3.11 4.86 -7.15
N TYR A 128 3.07 6.12 -6.72
CA TYR A 128 2.44 6.52 -5.47
C TYR A 128 0.97 6.11 -5.42
N ASN A 129 0.22 6.39 -6.49
CA ASN A 129 -1.19 6.01 -6.61
C ASN A 129 -1.41 4.49 -6.59
N LEU A 130 -0.49 3.74 -7.23
CA LEU A 130 -0.54 2.29 -7.24
C LEU A 130 -0.35 1.72 -5.84
N ILE A 131 0.63 2.22 -5.09
CA ILE A 131 0.90 1.81 -3.70
C ILE A 131 -0.32 2.09 -2.82
N GLU A 132 -0.89 3.28 -2.88
CA GLU A 132 -2.02 3.68 -2.04
C GLU A 132 -3.26 2.81 -2.28
N ASN A 133 -3.63 2.62 -3.55
CA ASN A 133 -4.76 1.77 -3.92
C ASN A 133 -4.56 0.31 -3.47
N ILE A 134 -3.33 -0.21 -3.54
CA ILE A 134 -3.02 -1.57 -3.16
C ILE A 134 -3.05 -1.73 -1.64
N VAL A 135 -2.50 -0.80 -0.88
CA VAL A 135 -2.45 -0.89 0.59
C VAL A 135 -3.84 -0.92 1.20
N GLN A 136 -4.78 -0.10 0.69
CA GLN A 136 -6.16 -0.07 1.19
C GLN A 136 -6.89 -1.41 0.98
N ASP A 137 -6.71 -2.04 -0.17
CA ASP A 137 -7.53 -3.16 -0.62
C ASP A 137 -6.85 -4.55 -0.48
N SER A 138 -5.55 -4.58 -0.23
CA SER A 138 -4.74 -5.81 -0.17
C SER A 138 -5.15 -6.78 0.94
N THR A 139 -5.74 -6.26 2.01
CA THR A 139 -6.16 -7.05 3.16
C THR A 139 -7.36 -7.94 2.87
N TYR A 140 -8.25 -7.54 1.94
CA TYR A 140 -9.54 -8.18 1.74
C TYR A 140 -9.74 -8.73 0.32
N LYS A 141 -9.37 -8.01 -0.72
CA LYS A 141 -9.69 -8.39 -2.11
C LYS A 141 -9.11 -9.74 -2.57
N PRO A 142 -7.88 -10.14 -2.22
CA PRO A 142 -7.35 -11.46 -2.60
C PRO A 142 -8.15 -12.61 -1.99
N PHE A 143 -8.57 -12.48 -0.73
CA PHE A 143 -9.45 -13.43 -0.06
C PHE A 143 -10.85 -13.46 -0.70
N GLN A 144 -11.40 -12.30 -1.00
CA GLN A 144 -12.70 -12.17 -1.67
C GLN A 144 -12.70 -12.85 -3.05
N LEU A 145 -11.62 -12.68 -3.83
CA LEU A 145 -11.46 -13.37 -5.11
C LEU A 145 -11.41 -14.88 -4.95
N PHE A 146 -10.64 -15.39 -3.99
CA PHE A 146 -10.55 -16.83 -3.72
C PHE A 146 -11.91 -17.42 -3.34
N ASN A 147 -12.63 -16.77 -2.41
CA ASN A 147 -13.96 -17.21 -2.01
C ASN A 147 -14.97 -17.15 -3.17
N ALA A 148 -14.89 -16.13 -4.01
CA ALA A 148 -15.76 -16.03 -5.17
C ALA A 148 -15.51 -17.14 -6.20
N ILE A 149 -14.23 -17.50 -6.43
CA ILE A 149 -13.87 -18.63 -7.30
C ILE A 149 -14.44 -19.95 -6.74
N ILE A 150 -14.24 -20.21 -5.44
CA ILE A 150 -14.82 -21.38 -4.77
C ILE A 150 -16.34 -21.33 -4.86
N GLY A 151 -16.95 -20.16 -4.64
CA GLY A 151 -18.39 -19.96 -4.71
C GLY A 151 -18.99 -20.22 -6.09
N VAL A 152 -18.27 -19.92 -7.19
CA VAL A 152 -18.68 -20.30 -8.55
C VAL A 152 -18.59 -21.81 -8.73
N ILE A 153 -17.52 -22.45 -8.28
CA ILE A 153 -17.33 -23.92 -8.42
C ILE A 153 -18.40 -24.66 -7.63
N THR A 154 -18.60 -24.30 -6.37
CA THR A 154 -19.58 -24.94 -5.49
C THR A 154 -21.02 -24.64 -5.91
N GLY A 155 -21.28 -23.41 -6.35
CA GLY A 155 -22.56 -23.02 -6.93
C GLY A 155 -22.89 -23.83 -8.18
N PHE A 156 -21.92 -24.04 -9.06
CA PHE A 156 -22.08 -24.87 -10.25
C PHE A 156 -22.38 -26.35 -9.90
N LEU A 157 -21.61 -26.92 -8.96
CA LEU A 157 -21.84 -28.30 -8.48
C LEU A 157 -23.23 -28.44 -7.85
N SER A 158 -23.64 -27.53 -7.00
CA SER A 158 -24.94 -27.54 -6.34
C SER A 158 -26.11 -27.33 -7.32
N LEU A 159 -25.91 -26.47 -8.31
CA LEU A 159 -26.88 -26.28 -9.40
C LEU A 159 -27.01 -27.56 -10.23
N LEU A 160 -25.89 -28.16 -10.62
CA LEU A 160 -25.87 -29.39 -11.43
C LEU A 160 -26.57 -30.54 -10.69
N THR A 161 -26.28 -30.76 -9.41
CA THR A 161 -26.91 -31.80 -8.59
C THR A 161 -28.41 -31.56 -8.44
N SER A 162 -28.86 -30.33 -8.25
CA SER A 162 -30.27 -29.98 -8.14
C SER A 162 -31.01 -30.15 -9.47
N ILE A 163 -30.39 -29.81 -10.61
CA ILE A 163 -30.96 -30.01 -11.95
C ILE A 163 -31.07 -31.50 -12.27
N ILE A 164 -30.07 -32.33 -11.96
CA ILE A 164 -30.11 -33.77 -12.12
C ILE A 164 -31.31 -34.34 -11.29
N TYR A 165 -31.49 -33.87 -10.07
CA TYR A 165 -32.65 -34.31 -9.25
C TYR A 165 -33.97 -33.92 -9.89
N VAL A 166 -34.12 -32.69 -10.40
CA VAL A 166 -35.37 -32.24 -11.07
C VAL A 166 -35.61 -33.01 -12.38
N SER A 167 -34.54 -33.37 -13.11
CA SER A 167 -34.61 -34.12 -14.38
C SER A 167 -35.18 -35.53 -14.20
N THR A 168 -35.04 -36.14 -13.02
CA THR A 168 -35.67 -37.45 -12.71
C THR A 168 -37.19 -37.39 -12.76
N TRP A 169 -37.79 -36.20 -12.60
CA TRP A 169 -39.23 -35.98 -12.71
C TRP A 169 -39.62 -35.46 -14.09
N ASN A 170 -38.98 -34.40 -14.59
CA ASN A 170 -39.28 -33.79 -15.89
C ASN A 170 -38.09 -33.10 -16.51
N VAL A 171 -37.59 -33.62 -17.65
CA VAL A 171 -36.40 -33.13 -18.37
C VAL A 171 -36.67 -31.74 -18.96
N ALA A 172 -37.88 -31.44 -19.47
CA ALA A 172 -38.13 -30.12 -20.05
C ALA A 172 -38.07 -29.00 -19.01
N VAL A 173 -38.63 -29.22 -17.82
CA VAL A 173 -38.56 -28.23 -16.70
C VAL A 173 -37.10 -28.03 -16.29
N SER A 174 -36.29 -29.08 -16.17
CA SER A 174 -34.88 -28.99 -15.79
C SER A 174 -34.06 -28.21 -16.82
N THR A 175 -34.34 -28.35 -18.11
CA THR A 175 -33.67 -27.61 -19.20
C THR A 175 -33.97 -26.10 -19.13
N PHE A 176 -35.23 -25.72 -18.91
CA PHE A 176 -35.57 -24.32 -18.75
C PHE A 176 -34.94 -23.69 -17.50
N LEU A 177 -34.86 -24.42 -16.40
CA LEU A 177 -34.20 -23.98 -15.18
C LEU A 177 -32.67 -23.79 -15.35
N LEU A 178 -32.05 -24.44 -16.34
CA LEU A 178 -30.62 -24.28 -16.65
C LEU A 178 -30.35 -23.11 -17.58
N ILE A 179 -31.21 -22.84 -18.55
CA ILE A 179 -31.00 -21.81 -19.58
C ILE A 179 -31.00 -20.40 -18.95
N ILE A 180 -31.91 -20.13 -18.02
CA ILE A 180 -32.03 -18.79 -17.42
C ILE A 180 -30.80 -18.34 -16.64
N PRO A 181 -30.20 -19.15 -15.75
CA PRO A 181 -28.94 -18.81 -15.10
C PRO A 181 -27.80 -18.48 -16.08
N VAL A 182 -27.69 -19.22 -17.18
CA VAL A 182 -26.66 -18.97 -18.21
C VAL A 182 -26.84 -17.61 -18.88
N ILE A 183 -28.09 -17.27 -19.26
CA ILE A 183 -28.41 -15.96 -19.83
C ILE A 183 -28.11 -14.85 -18.83
N SER A 184 -28.53 -15.04 -17.57
CA SER A 184 -28.29 -14.09 -16.47
C SER A 184 -26.83 -13.78 -16.28
N LEU A 185 -25.96 -14.80 -16.34
CA LEU A 185 -24.53 -14.68 -16.16
C LEU A 185 -23.91 -13.73 -17.21
N VAL A 186 -24.30 -13.87 -18.49
CA VAL A 186 -23.84 -12.99 -19.58
C VAL A 186 -24.27 -11.53 -19.36
N ILE A 187 -25.51 -11.32 -18.92
CA ILE A 187 -26.04 -9.96 -18.68
C ILE A 187 -25.29 -9.29 -17.52
N PHE A 188 -25.12 -10.00 -16.41
CA PHE A 188 -24.43 -9.45 -15.22
C PHE A 188 -22.94 -9.17 -15.46
N MET A 189 -22.27 -9.96 -16.29
CA MET A 189 -20.91 -9.66 -16.73
C MET A 189 -20.81 -8.31 -17.44
N ARG A 190 -21.77 -8.00 -18.33
CA ARG A 190 -21.81 -6.68 -19.00
C ARG A 190 -22.05 -5.52 -18.03
N VAL A 191 -22.90 -5.71 -17.02
CA VAL A 191 -23.14 -4.68 -16.00
C VAL A 191 -21.90 -4.46 -15.14
N GLY A 192 -21.19 -5.53 -14.76
CA GLY A 192 -19.92 -5.43 -14.02
C GLY A 192 -18.85 -4.64 -14.78
N GLN A 193 -18.79 -4.79 -16.11
CA GLN A 193 -17.88 -4.03 -16.97
C GLN A 193 -18.20 -2.54 -17.01
N LEU A 194 -19.47 -2.18 -17.09
CA LEU A 194 -19.90 -0.77 -17.06
C LEU A 194 -19.51 -0.11 -15.72
N GLU A 195 -19.67 -0.81 -14.62
CA GLU A 195 -19.29 -0.32 -13.30
C GLU A 195 -17.78 -0.08 -13.21
N PHE A 196 -16.98 -1.02 -13.70
CA PHE A 196 -15.53 -0.85 -13.75
C PHE A 196 -15.10 0.37 -14.57
N LEU A 197 -15.67 0.55 -15.77
CA LEU A 197 -15.34 1.70 -16.62
C LEU A 197 -15.64 3.03 -15.90
N ILE A 198 -16.75 3.12 -15.20
CA ILE A 198 -17.11 4.31 -14.42
C ILE A 198 -16.12 4.52 -13.26
N GLN A 199 -15.73 3.46 -12.53
CA GLN A 199 -14.72 3.55 -11.48
C GLN A 199 -13.36 3.99 -12.04
N TRP A 200 -12.98 3.50 -13.19
CA TRP A 200 -11.74 3.90 -13.85
C TRP A 200 -11.73 5.38 -14.27
N GLU A 201 -12.83 5.85 -14.88
CA GLU A 201 -12.95 7.26 -15.31
C GLU A 201 -12.92 8.24 -14.14
N ARG A 202 -13.44 7.85 -12.98
CA ARG A 202 -13.48 8.70 -11.77
C ARG A 202 -12.25 8.62 -10.88
N ALA A 203 -11.26 7.78 -11.20
CA ALA A 203 -10.08 7.54 -10.36
C ALA A 203 -9.34 8.83 -9.94
N ASN A 204 -9.21 9.81 -10.85
CA ASN A 204 -8.62 11.11 -10.54
C ASN A 204 -9.46 11.91 -9.53
N SER A 205 -10.78 11.89 -9.69
CA SER A 205 -11.70 12.60 -8.80
C SER A 205 -11.83 11.90 -7.44
N GLU A 206 -11.66 10.57 -7.40
CA GLU A 206 -11.60 9.82 -6.13
C GLU A 206 -10.35 10.21 -5.33
N ARG A 207 -9.20 10.42 -6.00
CA ARG A 207 -8.00 10.97 -5.36
C ARG A 207 -8.24 12.36 -4.77
N GLU A 208 -8.91 13.23 -5.52
CA GLU A 208 -9.24 14.56 -5.02
C GLU A 208 -10.12 14.51 -3.77
N VAL A 209 -11.11 13.61 -3.75
CA VAL A 209 -11.95 13.36 -2.57
C VAL A 209 -11.12 12.84 -1.39
N TRP A 210 -10.20 11.88 -1.63
CA TRP A 210 -9.31 11.39 -0.60
C TRP A 210 -8.41 12.52 -0.05
N TYR A 211 -7.81 13.31 -0.93
CA TYR A 211 -6.94 14.42 -0.54
C TYR A 211 -7.69 15.48 0.29
N ILE A 212 -8.91 15.83 -0.10
CA ILE A 212 -9.75 16.74 0.70
C ILE A 212 -10.03 16.15 2.09
N ASN A 213 -10.36 14.86 2.15
CA ASN A 213 -10.57 14.17 3.43
C ASN A 213 -9.29 14.17 4.28
N TYR A 214 -8.13 13.88 3.68
CA TYR A 214 -6.82 13.93 4.33
C TYR A 214 -6.52 15.32 4.90
N LEU A 215 -6.75 16.39 4.13
CA LEU A 215 -6.56 17.77 4.59
C LEU A 215 -7.46 18.13 5.78
N LEU A 216 -8.72 17.68 5.79
CA LEU A 216 -9.67 18.01 6.83
C LEU A 216 -9.53 17.18 8.11
N THR A 217 -8.81 16.05 8.06
CA THR A 217 -8.71 15.11 9.18
C THR A 217 -7.33 15.03 9.82
N HIS A 218 -6.31 15.71 9.24
CA HIS A 218 -4.94 15.67 9.74
C HIS A 218 -4.50 17.02 10.31
N ASP A 219 -3.64 16.96 11.31
CA ASP A 219 -3.17 18.09 12.11
C ASP A 219 -2.29 19.08 11.34
N PHE A 220 -1.51 18.60 10.37
CA PHE A 220 -0.55 19.43 9.63
C PHE A 220 -1.22 20.58 8.87
N SER A 221 -2.41 20.35 8.30
CA SER A 221 -3.19 21.33 7.52
C SER A 221 -4.20 22.13 8.36
N PHE A 222 -4.50 21.64 9.59
CA PHE A 222 -5.58 22.16 10.41
C PHE A 222 -5.44 23.66 10.71
N LYS A 223 -4.22 24.12 11.01
CA LYS A 223 -3.96 25.54 11.36
C LYS A 223 -4.35 26.48 10.23
N GLU A 224 -3.93 26.18 8.99
CA GLU A 224 -4.21 27.01 7.82
C GLU A 224 -5.69 26.96 7.44
N ILE A 225 -6.29 25.77 7.44
CA ILE A 225 -7.71 25.59 7.14
C ILE A 225 -8.57 26.35 8.13
N LYS A 226 -8.21 26.28 9.43
CA LYS A 226 -8.98 26.94 10.50
C LYS A 226 -8.82 28.45 10.47
N LEU A 227 -7.59 28.93 10.33
CA LEU A 227 -7.29 30.37 10.31
C LEU A 227 -7.91 31.07 9.10
N ASN A 228 -7.81 30.45 7.93
CA ASN A 228 -8.36 31.02 6.69
C ASN A 228 -9.87 30.79 6.52
N GLY A 229 -10.53 30.04 7.43
CA GLY A 229 -11.97 29.78 7.38
C GLY A 229 -12.44 28.95 6.19
N ILE A 230 -11.54 28.18 5.53
CA ILE A 230 -11.80 27.50 4.26
C ILE A 230 -12.38 26.09 4.41
N SER A 231 -12.69 25.67 5.64
CA SER A 231 -13.27 24.34 5.90
C SER A 231 -14.54 24.08 5.08
N GLN A 232 -15.45 25.09 5.00
CA GLN A 232 -16.71 24.94 4.27
C GLN A 232 -16.50 24.74 2.76
N TYR A 233 -15.54 25.44 2.18
CA TYR A 233 -15.17 25.27 0.78
C TYR A 233 -14.79 23.80 0.46
N PHE A 234 -13.95 23.20 1.32
CA PHE A 234 -13.54 21.81 1.13
C PHE A 234 -14.69 20.82 1.36
N ILE A 235 -15.56 21.08 2.35
CA ILE A 235 -16.75 20.25 2.61
C ILE A 235 -17.71 20.30 1.42
N ASP A 236 -17.97 21.46 0.86
CA ASP A 236 -18.86 21.62 -0.31
C ASP A 236 -18.28 20.95 -1.54
N LYS A 237 -16.97 21.09 -1.78
CA LYS A 237 -16.27 20.43 -2.88
C LYS A 237 -16.32 18.91 -2.75
N TYR A 238 -16.02 18.38 -1.56
CA TYR A 238 -16.17 16.96 -1.22
C TYR A 238 -17.60 16.48 -1.46
N GLY A 239 -18.59 17.21 -0.96
CA GLY A 239 -20.01 16.89 -1.10
C GLY A 239 -20.46 16.85 -2.56
N THR A 240 -19.99 17.78 -3.39
CA THR A 240 -20.30 17.82 -4.83
C THR A 240 -19.73 16.60 -5.56
N LEU A 241 -18.45 16.28 -5.33
CA LEU A 241 -17.80 15.12 -5.93
C LEU A 241 -18.47 13.81 -5.51
N LYS A 242 -18.70 13.63 -4.21
CA LYS A 242 -19.35 12.43 -3.66
C LYS A 242 -20.80 12.27 -4.13
N ARG A 243 -21.53 13.35 -4.27
CA ARG A 243 -22.91 13.31 -4.83
C ARG A 243 -22.91 12.84 -6.28
N ASN A 244 -21.94 13.29 -7.08
CA ASN A 244 -21.78 12.82 -8.46
C ASN A 244 -21.47 11.30 -8.50
N PHE A 245 -20.57 10.82 -7.64
CA PHE A 245 -20.27 9.38 -7.55
C PHE A 245 -21.51 8.58 -7.12
N MET A 246 -22.22 9.06 -6.11
CA MET A 246 -23.44 8.44 -5.64
C MET A 246 -24.48 8.32 -6.76
N ASN A 247 -24.66 9.37 -7.57
CA ASN A 247 -25.60 9.34 -8.70
C ASN A 247 -25.20 8.33 -9.77
N GLN A 248 -23.89 8.22 -10.08
CA GLN A 248 -23.37 7.20 -10.99
C GLN A 248 -23.63 5.79 -10.47
N ASP A 249 -23.31 5.54 -9.18
CA ASP A 249 -23.50 4.25 -8.54
C ASP A 249 -24.98 3.87 -8.43
N LEU A 250 -25.87 4.82 -8.11
CA LEU A 250 -27.32 4.61 -8.10
C LEU A 250 -27.86 4.26 -9.48
N ASN A 251 -27.35 4.88 -10.54
CA ASN A 251 -27.75 4.54 -11.92
C ASN A 251 -27.36 3.11 -12.30
N ILE A 252 -26.17 2.65 -11.88
CA ILE A 252 -25.73 1.26 -12.06
C ILE A 252 -26.61 0.32 -11.24
N SER A 253 -26.82 0.65 -9.96
CA SER A 253 -27.64 -0.14 -9.04
C SER A 253 -29.09 -0.28 -9.59
N LYS A 254 -29.65 0.80 -10.09
CA LYS A 254 -31.00 0.78 -10.74
C LYS A 254 -31.04 -0.20 -11.91
N LYS A 255 -30.03 -0.21 -12.79
CA LYS A 255 -29.94 -1.17 -13.89
C LYS A 255 -29.82 -2.61 -13.37
N LYS A 256 -28.95 -2.85 -12.34
CA LYS A 256 -28.81 -4.17 -11.71
C LYS A 256 -30.16 -4.67 -11.16
N VAL A 257 -30.88 -3.82 -10.43
CA VAL A 257 -32.17 -4.17 -9.82
C VAL A 257 -33.23 -4.48 -10.89
N LEU A 258 -33.32 -3.67 -11.95
CA LEU A 258 -34.27 -3.90 -13.03
C LEU A 258 -33.99 -5.21 -13.77
N PHE A 259 -32.74 -5.49 -14.14
CA PHE A 259 -32.38 -6.74 -14.81
C PHE A 259 -32.60 -7.95 -13.88
N ARG A 260 -32.16 -7.88 -12.62
CA ARG A 260 -32.38 -8.96 -11.65
C ARG A 260 -33.86 -9.21 -11.41
N GLY A 261 -34.64 -8.15 -11.18
CA GLY A 261 -36.06 -8.26 -10.94
C GLY A 261 -36.81 -8.87 -12.12
N SER A 262 -36.49 -8.51 -13.37
CA SER A 262 -37.12 -9.10 -14.56
C SER A 262 -36.81 -10.60 -14.69
N LEU A 263 -35.54 -11.00 -14.40
CA LEU A 263 -35.15 -12.42 -14.40
C LEU A 263 -35.82 -13.22 -13.26
N ASP A 264 -35.89 -12.63 -12.07
CA ASP A 264 -36.55 -13.27 -10.92
C ASP A 264 -38.05 -13.45 -11.18
N ILE A 265 -38.72 -12.49 -11.82
CA ILE A 265 -40.12 -12.64 -12.24
C ILE A 265 -40.27 -13.79 -13.24
N LEU A 266 -39.41 -13.88 -14.24
CA LEU A 266 -39.42 -14.96 -15.22
C LEU A 266 -39.20 -16.33 -14.56
N LEU A 267 -38.20 -16.43 -13.66
CA LEU A 267 -37.96 -17.67 -12.89
C LEU A 267 -39.15 -18.07 -12.03
N ASN A 268 -39.77 -17.13 -11.34
CA ASN A 268 -40.94 -17.41 -10.51
C ASN A 268 -42.15 -17.84 -11.35
N PHE A 269 -42.29 -17.31 -12.56
CA PHE A 269 -43.33 -17.76 -13.49
C PHE A 269 -43.12 -19.24 -13.92
N ILE A 270 -41.85 -19.60 -14.28
CA ILE A 270 -41.49 -20.99 -14.61
C ILE A 270 -41.71 -21.91 -13.40
N ASN A 271 -41.32 -21.46 -12.20
CA ASN A 271 -41.56 -22.20 -10.97
C ASN A 271 -43.06 -22.45 -10.74
N GLY A 272 -43.90 -21.44 -11.00
CA GLY A 272 -45.35 -21.57 -10.91
C GLY A 272 -45.91 -22.64 -11.87
N ILE A 273 -45.43 -22.64 -13.12
CA ILE A 273 -45.77 -23.69 -14.11
C ILE A 273 -45.32 -25.07 -13.63
N ALA A 274 -44.08 -25.19 -13.14
CA ALA A 274 -43.54 -26.45 -12.62
C ALA A 274 -44.39 -26.98 -11.44
N ILE A 275 -44.75 -26.12 -10.47
CA ILE A 275 -45.60 -26.47 -9.34
C ILE A 275 -46.98 -26.94 -9.83
N PHE A 276 -47.59 -26.25 -10.80
CA PHE A 276 -48.86 -26.65 -11.37
C PHE A 276 -48.79 -28.04 -12.02
N MET A 277 -47.74 -28.32 -12.81
CA MET A 277 -47.48 -29.65 -13.40
C MET A 277 -47.28 -30.73 -12.34
N MET A 278 -46.57 -30.41 -11.25
CA MET A 278 -46.39 -31.33 -10.12
C MET A 278 -47.71 -31.66 -9.43
N ILE A 279 -48.57 -30.66 -9.19
CA ILE A 279 -49.93 -30.87 -8.60
C ILE A 279 -50.77 -31.80 -9.49
N GLN A 280 -50.74 -31.63 -10.80
CA GLN A 280 -51.40 -32.54 -11.73
C GLN A 280 -50.83 -33.95 -11.68
N SER A 281 -49.51 -34.09 -11.55
CA SER A 281 -48.81 -35.38 -11.41
C SER A 281 -49.20 -36.10 -10.10
N ILE A 282 -49.41 -35.35 -9.01
CA ILE A 282 -49.93 -35.91 -7.75
C ILE A 282 -51.37 -36.40 -7.94
N ARG A 283 -52.26 -35.56 -8.53
CA ARG A 283 -53.66 -35.93 -8.78
C ARG A 283 -53.80 -37.18 -9.64
N SER A 284 -52.91 -37.40 -10.59
CA SER A 284 -52.87 -38.60 -11.44
C SER A 284 -52.17 -39.81 -10.79
N GLY A 285 -51.73 -39.70 -9.52
CA GLY A 285 -51.08 -40.79 -8.79
C GLY A 285 -49.61 -41.07 -9.26
N LYS A 286 -49.07 -40.24 -10.16
CA LYS A 286 -47.72 -40.43 -10.71
C LYS A 286 -46.62 -39.88 -9.80
N LEU A 287 -46.94 -39.00 -8.86
CA LEU A 287 -45.97 -38.35 -7.97
C LEU A 287 -46.46 -38.46 -6.51
N LEU A 288 -45.58 -38.88 -5.61
CA LEU A 288 -45.84 -38.89 -4.17
C LEU A 288 -45.64 -37.48 -3.57
N VAL A 289 -46.32 -37.22 -2.45
CA VAL A 289 -46.26 -35.90 -1.77
C VAL A 289 -44.83 -35.59 -1.30
N GLY A 290 -44.07 -36.56 -0.81
CA GLY A 290 -42.66 -36.36 -0.43
C GLY A 290 -41.78 -35.93 -1.61
N ASN A 291 -42.02 -36.50 -2.80
CA ASN A 291 -41.33 -36.11 -4.01
C ASN A 291 -41.67 -34.66 -4.41
N PHE A 292 -42.93 -34.25 -4.26
CA PHE A 292 -43.40 -32.90 -4.52
C PHE A 292 -42.62 -31.86 -3.66
N VAL A 293 -42.56 -32.11 -2.35
CA VAL A 293 -41.87 -31.18 -1.44
C VAL A 293 -40.38 -31.10 -1.71
N SER A 294 -39.74 -32.24 -1.97
CA SER A 294 -38.31 -32.26 -2.28
C SER A 294 -37.96 -31.63 -3.66
N LEU A 295 -38.86 -31.77 -4.66
CA LEU A 295 -38.72 -31.10 -5.95
C LEU A 295 -38.85 -29.57 -5.81
N ILE A 296 -39.80 -29.07 -4.99
CA ILE A 296 -39.88 -27.63 -4.69
C ILE A 296 -38.57 -27.13 -4.05
N GLN A 297 -38.03 -27.87 -3.07
CA GLN A 297 -36.75 -27.51 -2.46
C GLN A 297 -35.60 -27.52 -3.48
N ALA A 298 -35.55 -28.51 -4.38
CA ALA A 298 -34.53 -28.57 -5.42
C ALA A 298 -34.61 -27.37 -6.38
N ILE A 299 -35.82 -26.97 -6.80
CA ILE A 299 -36.05 -25.79 -7.65
C ILE A 299 -35.63 -24.52 -6.92
N THR A 300 -35.99 -24.37 -5.64
CA THR A 300 -35.54 -23.22 -4.81
C THR A 300 -34.00 -23.15 -4.73
N ARG A 301 -33.34 -24.30 -4.57
CA ARG A 301 -31.88 -24.38 -4.58
C ARG A 301 -31.28 -23.96 -5.93
N VAL A 302 -31.84 -24.38 -7.05
CA VAL A 302 -31.42 -23.94 -8.39
C VAL A 302 -31.43 -22.41 -8.45
N ASN A 303 -32.47 -21.75 -7.99
CA ASN A 303 -32.58 -20.29 -7.97
C ASN A 303 -31.51 -19.65 -7.07
N THR A 304 -31.31 -20.16 -5.85
CA THR A 304 -30.32 -19.63 -4.90
C THR A 304 -28.90 -19.77 -5.42
N TYR A 305 -28.55 -20.94 -5.94
CA TYR A 305 -27.19 -21.16 -6.47
C TYR A 305 -26.93 -20.40 -7.76
N SER A 306 -27.95 -20.22 -8.61
CA SER A 306 -27.86 -19.36 -9.79
C SER A 306 -27.55 -17.92 -9.40
N GLN A 307 -28.26 -17.36 -8.43
CA GLN A 307 -28.01 -16.01 -7.92
C GLN A 307 -26.61 -15.89 -7.29
N SER A 308 -26.19 -16.90 -6.51
CA SER A 308 -24.85 -16.95 -5.91
C SER A 308 -23.74 -16.98 -6.97
N MET A 309 -23.89 -17.79 -8.03
CA MET A 309 -22.94 -17.85 -9.14
C MET A 309 -22.82 -16.50 -9.86
N ILE A 310 -23.93 -15.84 -10.13
CA ILE A 310 -23.95 -14.50 -10.75
C ILE A 310 -23.19 -13.51 -9.88
N GLN A 311 -23.48 -13.47 -8.59
CA GLN A 311 -22.81 -12.60 -7.63
C GLN A 311 -21.30 -12.86 -7.56
N ASN A 312 -20.90 -14.13 -7.44
CA ASN A 312 -19.50 -14.52 -7.37
C ASN A 312 -18.75 -14.21 -8.68
N THR A 313 -19.36 -14.41 -9.84
CA THR A 313 -18.76 -14.07 -11.13
C THR A 313 -18.51 -12.55 -11.25
N TYR A 314 -19.45 -11.75 -10.78
CA TYR A 314 -19.29 -10.30 -10.69
C TYR A 314 -18.11 -9.93 -9.77
N ILE A 315 -18.02 -10.55 -8.60
CA ILE A 315 -16.91 -10.34 -7.65
C ILE A 315 -15.57 -10.74 -8.28
N ILE A 316 -15.50 -11.90 -8.95
CA ILE A 316 -14.29 -12.34 -9.65
C ILE A 316 -13.82 -11.28 -10.64
N TYR A 317 -14.72 -10.75 -11.45
CA TYR A 317 -14.36 -9.75 -12.44
C TYR A 317 -13.78 -8.47 -11.78
N ASN A 318 -14.48 -7.92 -10.81
CA ASN A 318 -14.08 -6.69 -10.14
C ASN A 318 -12.76 -6.85 -9.36
N THR A 319 -12.61 -7.96 -8.63
CA THR A 319 -11.38 -8.20 -7.84
C THR A 319 -10.19 -8.63 -8.69
N SER A 320 -10.39 -9.24 -9.85
CA SER A 320 -9.31 -9.60 -10.77
C SER A 320 -8.56 -8.38 -11.31
N LEU A 321 -9.25 -7.25 -11.49
CA LEU A 321 -8.65 -5.99 -11.92
C LEU A 321 -7.72 -5.41 -10.83
N PHE A 322 -8.14 -5.50 -9.58
CA PHE A 322 -7.27 -5.18 -8.45
C PHE A 322 -6.03 -6.11 -8.41
N MET A 323 -6.23 -7.41 -8.62
CA MET A 323 -5.11 -8.36 -8.65
C MET A 323 -4.12 -8.07 -9.79
N GLU A 324 -4.57 -7.57 -10.92
CA GLU A 324 -3.68 -7.11 -11.99
C GLU A 324 -2.78 -5.96 -11.53
N GLN A 325 -3.34 -4.97 -10.82
CA GLN A 325 -2.56 -3.86 -10.24
C GLN A 325 -1.57 -4.37 -9.18
N LEU A 326 -2.01 -5.30 -8.33
CA LEU A 326 -1.16 -5.93 -7.32
C LEU A 326 0.02 -6.67 -7.96
N PHE A 327 -0.20 -7.41 -9.05
CA PHE A 327 0.89 -8.07 -9.76
C PHE A 327 1.81 -7.07 -10.46
N LYS A 328 1.28 -6.02 -11.10
CA LYS A 328 2.11 -4.94 -11.65
C LYS A 328 3.03 -4.36 -10.59
N PHE A 329 2.53 -4.12 -9.38
CA PHE A 329 3.35 -3.64 -8.28
C PHE A 329 4.44 -4.63 -7.84
N PHE A 330 4.11 -5.92 -7.72
CA PHE A 330 5.11 -6.93 -7.37
C PHE A 330 6.16 -7.14 -8.47
N ASP A 331 5.76 -7.01 -9.72
CA ASP A 331 6.60 -7.19 -10.91
C ASP A 331 7.36 -5.90 -11.29
N MET A 332 7.08 -4.75 -10.63
CA MET A 332 7.89 -3.55 -10.80
C MET A 332 9.35 -3.90 -10.55
N GLU A 333 10.17 -3.67 -11.55
CA GLU A 333 11.61 -3.73 -11.37
C GLU A 333 11.96 -2.62 -10.37
N VAL A 334 12.39 -3.01 -9.18
CA VAL A 334 13.15 -2.11 -8.34
C VAL A 334 14.40 -1.87 -9.17
N SER A 335 14.65 -0.62 -9.56
CA SER A 335 15.91 -0.27 -10.19
C SER A 335 16.99 -0.69 -9.21
N ASN A 336 17.39 -1.94 -9.32
CA ASN A 336 18.41 -2.53 -8.51
C ASN A 336 19.67 -1.74 -8.81
N ILE A 337 20.05 -0.88 -7.89
CA ILE A 337 21.44 -0.55 -7.73
C ILE A 337 22.11 -1.93 -7.59
N SER A 338 22.50 -2.47 -8.75
CA SER A 338 23.33 -3.66 -8.98
C SER A 338 23.27 -4.82 -7.98
N ILE A 339 22.16 -5.60 -7.96
CA ILE A 339 22.22 -6.99 -7.46
C ILE A 339 22.90 -7.94 -8.49
N GLN A 340 23.15 -7.50 -9.70
CA GLN A 340 23.73 -8.39 -10.74
C GLN A 340 25.22 -8.71 -10.56
N ASN A 341 25.96 -8.01 -9.69
CA ASN A 341 27.36 -8.36 -9.43
C ASN A 341 27.67 -8.39 -7.92
N SER A 342 27.09 -9.31 -7.21
CA SER A 342 27.33 -9.60 -5.78
C SER A 342 28.77 -10.08 -5.44
N ARG A 343 29.78 -9.66 -6.18
CA ARG A 343 31.19 -9.97 -5.88
C ARG A 343 31.90 -8.95 -4.99
N ILE A 344 31.31 -7.78 -4.75
CA ILE A 344 32.01 -6.68 -4.06
C ILE A 344 31.36 -6.31 -2.70
N SER A 345 30.31 -6.98 -2.27
CA SER A 345 29.57 -6.68 -1.02
C SER A 345 30.34 -6.98 0.30
N ARG A 346 31.64 -7.18 0.27
CA ARG A 346 32.46 -7.46 1.47
C ARG A 346 33.53 -6.42 1.76
N ILE A 347 33.42 -5.21 1.25
CA ILE A 347 34.35 -4.15 1.62
C ILE A 347 33.78 -3.39 2.81
N GLU A 348 34.04 -3.86 4.01
CA GLU A 348 33.90 -3.12 5.28
C GLU A 348 34.86 -1.90 5.37
N LYS A 349 35.34 -1.38 4.23
CA LYS A 349 36.28 -0.27 4.23
C LYS A 349 35.51 1.03 4.44
N ARG A 350 35.96 1.79 5.42
CA ARG A 350 35.58 3.19 5.62
C ARG A 350 35.82 3.97 4.34
N ILE A 351 34.96 4.94 4.07
CA ILE A 351 35.12 5.85 2.95
C ILE A 351 36.05 6.98 3.41
N ASP A 352 37.20 7.10 2.75
CA ASP A 352 38.18 8.16 3.00
C ASP A 352 38.17 9.25 1.91
N LYS A 353 37.52 8.97 0.76
CA LYS A 353 37.46 9.89 -0.37
C LYS A 353 36.18 9.71 -1.19
N ILE A 354 35.60 10.84 -1.62
CA ILE A 354 34.52 10.88 -2.61
C ILE A 354 35.01 11.72 -3.78
N LYS A 355 34.88 11.22 -5.01
CA LYS A 355 35.16 11.96 -6.22
C LYS A 355 33.96 11.98 -7.15
N VAL A 356 33.57 13.16 -7.57
CA VAL A 356 32.45 13.40 -8.49
C VAL A 356 33.02 13.89 -9.81
N ASN A 357 32.67 13.19 -10.91
CA ASN A 357 33.19 13.51 -12.25
C ASN A 357 32.02 13.78 -13.19
N ASN A 358 31.97 14.98 -13.76
CA ASN A 358 31.04 15.43 -14.80
C ASN A 358 29.55 15.07 -14.48
N LEU A 359 29.16 15.20 -13.21
CA LEU A 359 27.87 14.79 -12.73
C LEU A 359 26.78 15.77 -13.17
N SER A 360 25.77 15.24 -13.86
CA SER A 360 24.53 15.96 -14.16
C SER A 360 23.32 15.16 -13.65
N PHE A 361 22.26 15.87 -13.27
CA PHE A 361 21.05 15.24 -12.78
C PHE A 361 19.78 15.96 -13.23
N ILE A 362 18.77 15.18 -13.61
CA ILE A 362 17.42 15.62 -14.01
C ILE A 362 16.40 14.87 -13.18
N TYR A 363 15.48 15.58 -12.52
CA TYR A 363 14.36 14.95 -11.83
C TYR A 363 13.39 14.30 -12.81
N PRO A 364 12.73 13.18 -12.45
CA PRO A 364 11.70 12.57 -13.28
C PRO A 364 10.61 13.58 -13.67
N GLY A 365 10.24 13.59 -14.94
CA GLY A 365 9.22 14.51 -15.45
C GLY A 365 9.71 15.95 -15.70
N SER A 366 10.95 16.29 -15.37
CA SER A 366 11.57 17.56 -15.70
C SER A 366 12.36 17.47 -17.00
N VAL A 367 12.43 18.58 -17.74
CA VAL A 367 13.31 18.70 -18.92
C VAL A 367 14.61 19.44 -18.57
N LYS A 368 14.58 20.23 -17.49
CA LYS A 368 15.72 21.06 -17.07
C LYS A 368 16.65 20.27 -16.17
N LYS A 369 17.96 20.32 -16.46
CA LYS A 369 19.00 19.81 -15.56
C LYS A 369 18.98 20.61 -14.25
N THR A 370 18.90 19.90 -13.13
CA THR A 370 19.00 20.50 -11.78
C THR A 370 20.45 20.64 -11.35
N LEU A 371 21.29 19.69 -11.77
CA LEU A 371 22.73 19.77 -11.64
C LEU A 371 23.37 19.56 -13.02
N GLU A 372 24.43 20.31 -13.31
CA GLU A 372 25.10 20.28 -14.60
C GLU A 372 26.60 20.36 -14.42
N ASP A 373 27.31 19.35 -14.92
CA ASP A 373 28.79 19.25 -14.98
C ASP A 373 29.47 19.51 -13.63
N ILE A 374 28.96 18.86 -12.57
CA ILE A 374 29.57 18.96 -11.23
C ILE A 374 30.86 18.12 -11.19
N ASN A 375 31.94 18.77 -10.86
CA ASN A 375 33.25 18.16 -10.66
C ASN A 375 33.79 18.59 -9.29
N VAL A 376 33.93 17.66 -8.34
CA VAL A 376 34.36 17.94 -6.98
C VAL A 376 34.91 16.70 -6.29
N GLU A 377 35.82 16.91 -5.34
CA GLU A 377 36.43 15.86 -4.54
C GLU A 377 36.31 16.21 -3.05
N PHE A 378 35.96 15.22 -2.22
CA PHE A 378 35.88 15.36 -0.76
C PHE A 378 36.82 14.35 -0.10
N ASN A 379 37.58 14.81 0.87
CA ASN A 379 38.61 14.00 1.52
C ASN A 379 38.30 13.87 3.03
N LYS A 380 38.73 12.76 3.61
CA LYS A 380 38.63 12.52 5.04
C LYS A 380 39.39 13.58 5.83
N GLY A 381 38.76 14.01 6.94
CA GLY A 381 39.29 15.04 7.82
C GLY A 381 39.02 16.46 7.32
N GLU A 382 38.30 16.62 6.20
CA GLU A 382 37.91 17.90 5.64
C GLU A 382 36.46 18.23 6.00
N LEU A 383 36.25 19.45 6.51
CA LEU A 383 34.91 20.04 6.72
C LEU A 383 34.60 20.94 5.53
N VAL A 384 33.63 20.57 4.72
CA VAL A 384 33.22 21.30 3.52
C VAL A 384 31.86 21.93 3.68
N ALA A 385 31.73 23.22 3.48
CA ALA A 385 30.49 23.95 3.38
C ALA A 385 30.01 24.04 1.93
N ILE A 386 28.73 23.82 1.69
CA ILE A 386 28.07 24.01 0.40
C ILE A 386 27.11 25.19 0.52
N VAL A 387 27.34 26.25 -0.22
CA VAL A 387 26.58 27.50 -0.13
C VAL A 387 26.03 27.92 -1.49
N GLY A 388 24.99 28.74 -1.50
CA GLY A 388 24.35 29.25 -2.72
C GLY A 388 22.88 29.60 -2.49
N LYS A 389 22.28 30.32 -3.39
CA LYS A 389 20.85 30.69 -3.32
C LYS A 389 19.91 29.47 -3.32
N ASN A 390 18.66 29.69 -2.91
CA ASN A 390 17.63 28.67 -3.02
C ASN A 390 17.46 28.23 -4.48
N GLY A 391 17.34 26.91 -4.70
CA GLY A 391 17.25 26.34 -6.05
C GLY A 391 18.60 26.17 -6.78
N SER A 392 19.74 26.46 -6.15
CA SER A 392 21.06 26.25 -6.77
C SER A 392 21.49 24.77 -6.90
N GLY A 393 20.72 23.81 -6.33
CA GLY A 393 20.99 22.37 -6.45
C GLY A 393 21.65 21.72 -5.24
N LYS A 394 21.87 22.44 -4.12
CA LYS A 394 22.58 21.94 -2.92
C LYS A 394 21.97 20.65 -2.37
N SER A 395 20.68 20.64 -2.03
CA SER A 395 20.01 19.45 -1.46
C SER A 395 19.92 18.31 -2.48
N THR A 396 19.89 18.61 -3.79
CA THR A 396 19.98 17.58 -4.83
C THR A 396 21.35 16.91 -4.84
N LEU A 397 22.43 17.67 -4.68
CA LEU A 397 23.78 17.13 -4.56
C LEU A 397 23.91 16.26 -3.30
N VAL A 398 23.34 16.68 -2.16
CA VAL A 398 23.27 15.88 -0.93
C VAL A 398 22.57 14.54 -1.16
N LYS A 399 21.43 14.52 -1.83
CA LYS A 399 20.68 13.28 -2.15
C LYS A 399 21.49 12.33 -3.03
N LEU A 400 22.25 12.85 -3.99
CA LEU A 400 23.14 12.05 -4.85
C LEU A 400 24.33 11.49 -4.06
N LEU A 401 25.00 12.31 -3.26
CA LEU A 401 26.12 11.90 -2.41
C LEU A 401 25.71 10.91 -1.30
N SER A 402 24.45 10.90 -0.92
CA SER A 402 23.90 9.93 0.04
C SER A 402 23.41 8.62 -0.60
N GLY A 403 23.47 8.49 -1.93
CA GLY A 403 23.03 7.29 -2.66
C GLY A 403 21.51 7.15 -2.78
N LEU A 404 20.72 8.21 -2.49
CA LEU A 404 19.27 8.21 -2.67
C LEU A 404 18.86 8.36 -4.14
N TYR A 405 19.70 9.02 -4.93
CA TYR A 405 19.59 9.13 -6.39
C TYR A 405 20.86 8.65 -7.07
N GLN A 406 20.69 8.26 -8.33
CA GLN A 406 21.81 8.06 -9.24
C GLN A 406 21.95 9.24 -10.18
N PRO A 407 23.16 9.64 -10.59
CA PRO A 407 23.35 10.69 -11.58
C PRO A 407 22.72 10.29 -12.92
N SER A 408 22.19 11.28 -13.65
CA SER A 408 21.70 11.08 -15.02
C SER A 408 22.86 10.98 -16.02
N GLU A 409 23.95 11.69 -15.75
CA GLU A 409 25.21 11.67 -16.52
C GLU A 409 26.38 11.81 -15.54
N GLY A 410 27.56 11.34 -15.91
CA GLY A 410 28.76 11.37 -15.05
C GLY A 410 28.75 10.25 -14.00
N GLN A 411 29.67 10.31 -13.03
CA GLN A 411 29.84 9.26 -12.02
C GLN A 411 30.34 9.81 -10.67
N ILE A 412 29.93 9.10 -9.61
CA ILE A 412 30.45 9.31 -8.25
C ILE A 412 31.31 8.10 -7.88
N TYR A 413 32.46 8.35 -7.33
CA TYR A 413 33.38 7.33 -6.84
C TYR A 413 33.58 7.45 -5.34
N TYR A 414 33.55 6.33 -4.64
CA TYR A 414 33.85 6.21 -3.22
C TYR A 414 35.11 5.34 -3.07
N ASN A 415 36.21 5.92 -2.60
CA ASN A 415 37.52 5.25 -2.54
C ASN A 415 38.00 4.64 -3.87
N ASN A 416 37.69 5.17 -5.01
CA ASN A 416 37.94 4.64 -6.36
C ASN A 416 36.90 3.59 -6.87
N GLU A 417 35.90 3.20 -6.08
CA GLU A 417 34.80 2.34 -6.52
C GLU A 417 33.66 3.21 -7.07
N SER A 418 33.16 2.88 -8.26
CA SER A 418 32.01 3.60 -8.85
C SER A 418 30.74 3.35 -8.06
N SER A 419 29.91 4.38 -7.91
CA SER A 419 28.56 4.27 -7.31
C SER A 419 27.69 3.20 -7.98
N ASP A 420 27.92 2.88 -9.26
CA ASP A 420 27.12 1.93 -10.02
C ASP A 420 27.30 0.48 -9.57
N VAL A 421 28.40 0.17 -8.88
CA VAL A 421 28.69 -1.19 -8.39
C VAL A 421 28.45 -1.35 -6.89
N LEU A 422 28.13 -0.26 -6.19
CA LEU A 422 27.88 -0.26 -4.76
C LEU A 422 26.39 -0.52 -4.48
N ASP A 423 26.10 -1.36 -3.50
CA ASP A 423 24.74 -1.61 -3.06
C ASP A 423 24.27 -0.57 -2.01
N LEU A 424 22.95 -0.54 -1.77
CA LEU A 424 22.37 0.37 -0.78
C LEU A 424 22.93 0.14 0.64
N SER A 425 23.31 -1.09 0.99
CA SER A 425 23.86 -1.42 2.30
C SER A 425 25.21 -0.75 2.55
N TYR A 426 26.00 -0.53 1.51
CA TYR A 426 27.25 0.20 1.60
C TYR A 426 27.03 1.65 2.04
N TYR A 427 26.06 2.34 1.43
CA TYR A 427 25.69 3.69 1.84
C TYR A 427 25.07 3.71 3.23
N GLN A 428 24.14 2.78 3.51
CA GLN A 428 23.52 2.66 4.81
C GLN A 428 24.53 2.47 5.94
N ASN A 429 25.65 1.82 5.69
CA ASN A 429 26.68 1.62 6.69
C ASN A 429 27.64 2.80 6.84
N ASN A 430 27.90 3.53 5.77
CA ASN A 430 28.96 4.54 5.70
C ASN A 430 28.47 5.99 5.74
N VAL A 431 27.20 6.27 5.43
CA VAL A 431 26.67 7.63 5.32
C VAL A 431 25.66 7.90 6.42
N SER A 432 25.71 9.07 7.03
CA SER A 432 24.70 9.58 7.94
C SER A 432 24.30 10.99 7.55
N VAL A 433 23.02 11.22 7.34
CA VAL A 433 22.50 12.50 6.84
C VAL A 433 21.43 13.04 7.77
N LEU A 434 21.49 14.34 8.05
CA LEU A 434 20.37 15.12 8.53
C LEU A 434 19.80 15.90 7.34
N PHE A 435 18.59 15.59 6.94
CA PHE A 435 17.87 16.35 5.90
C PHE A 435 17.16 17.54 6.50
N GLN A 436 16.90 18.56 5.69
CA GLN A 436 16.15 19.76 6.07
C GLN A 436 14.73 19.39 6.55
N ASP A 437 14.08 18.45 5.86
CA ASP A 437 12.74 17.91 6.12
C ASP A 437 12.78 16.61 6.95
N PHE A 438 13.64 16.53 7.96
CA PHE A 438 13.82 15.34 8.78
C PHE A 438 12.52 14.81 9.39
N VAL A 439 12.39 13.49 9.46
CA VAL A 439 11.19 12.84 9.98
C VAL A 439 11.14 12.92 11.51
N LYS A 440 10.02 13.41 12.03
CA LYS A 440 9.65 13.39 13.45
C LYS A 440 9.00 12.04 13.75
N PHE A 441 9.81 11.03 14.14
CA PHE A 441 9.26 9.72 14.48
C PHE A 441 8.53 9.77 15.82
N GLU A 442 7.23 9.54 15.83
CA GLU A 442 6.42 9.49 17.05
C GLU A 442 6.64 8.17 17.82
N LEU A 443 7.89 7.90 18.12
CA LEU A 443 8.41 6.73 18.80
C LEU A 443 9.09 7.13 20.13
N SER A 444 9.62 6.16 20.86
CA SER A 444 10.35 6.43 22.10
C SER A 444 11.65 7.21 21.84
N VAL A 445 12.18 7.87 22.88
CA VAL A 445 13.49 8.54 22.84
C VAL A 445 14.58 7.54 22.40
N ARG A 446 14.54 6.31 22.95
CA ARG A 446 15.46 5.23 22.60
C ARG A 446 15.45 4.94 21.10
N GLU A 447 14.26 4.74 20.54
CA GLU A 447 14.09 4.47 19.11
C GLU A 447 14.50 5.67 18.28
N ASN A 448 14.05 6.87 18.63
CA ASN A 448 14.38 8.08 17.88
C ASN A 448 15.88 8.28 17.69
N ILE A 449 16.69 8.01 18.69
CA ILE A 449 18.13 8.15 18.61
C ILE A 449 18.79 6.91 17.99
N GLY A 450 18.34 5.70 18.41
CA GLY A 450 18.99 4.44 18.05
C GLY A 450 18.72 3.93 16.64
N LEU A 451 17.64 4.39 15.96
CA LEU A 451 17.24 3.88 14.64
C LEU A 451 18.31 4.06 13.54
N SER A 452 19.25 4.98 13.69
CA SER A 452 20.36 5.14 12.74
C SER A 452 21.36 3.98 12.78
N ASP A 453 21.45 3.26 13.90
CA ASP A 453 22.27 2.05 14.07
C ASP A 453 21.59 1.07 15.03
N VAL A 454 20.61 0.36 14.50
CA VAL A 454 19.72 -0.54 15.28
C VAL A 454 20.51 -1.62 16.03
N ASN A 455 21.62 -2.10 15.45
CA ASN A 455 22.44 -3.16 16.04
C ASN A 455 23.27 -2.68 17.25
N SER A 456 23.48 -1.37 17.36
CA SER A 456 24.27 -0.74 18.44
C SER A 456 23.43 -0.20 19.58
N ILE A 457 22.11 -0.35 19.55
CA ILE A 457 21.21 0.22 20.57
C ILE A 457 21.50 -0.40 21.94
N SER A 458 21.87 0.46 22.91
CA SER A 458 21.90 0.13 24.33
C SER A 458 21.61 1.38 25.15
N ASP A 459 20.93 1.23 26.29
CA ASP A 459 20.54 2.35 27.15
C ASP A 459 21.73 3.17 27.62
N SER A 460 22.86 2.50 27.92
CA SER A 460 24.09 3.18 28.35
C SER A 460 24.70 4.02 27.24
N LYS A 461 24.73 3.51 25.99
CA LYS A 461 25.22 4.27 24.84
C LYS A 461 24.33 5.47 24.52
N ILE A 462 23.01 5.29 24.57
CA ILE A 462 22.06 6.38 24.27
C ILE A 462 22.16 7.45 25.35
N LYS A 463 22.17 7.12 26.63
CA LYS A 463 22.35 8.10 27.72
C LYS A 463 23.65 8.87 27.56
N LYS A 464 24.79 8.16 27.40
CA LYS A 464 26.08 8.79 27.15
C LYS A 464 26.05 9.73 25.93
N HIS A 465 25.31 9.36 24.90
CA HIS A 465 25.18 10.15 23.68
C HIS A 465 24.34 11.42 23.90
N ILE A 466 23.24 11.34 24.67
CA ILE A 466 22.41 12.47 25.08
C ILE A 466 23.25 13.45 25.91
N ASP A 467 24.02 12.92 26.88
CA ASP A 467 24.88 13.73 27.76
C ASP A 467 25.98 14.46 26.95
N ASN A 468 26.65 13.74 26.03
CA ASN A 468 27.70 14.32 25.16
C ASN A 468 27.16 15.45 24.26
N LEU A 469 25.92 15.33 23.79
CA LEU A 469 25.26 16.33 22.94
C LEU A 469 24.56 17.41 23.76
N LYS A 470 24.68 17.36 25.09
CA LYS A 470 24.03 18.31 26.02
C LYS A 470 22.52 18.49 25.77
N ILE A 471 21.82 17.40 25.45
CA ILE A 471 20.38 17.44 25.17
C ILE A 471 19.63 17.37 26.52
N ASN A 472 19.76 18.40 27.32
CA ASN A 472 19.32 18.45 28.72
C ASN A 472 17.82 18.17 28.88
N PHE A 473 16.96 18.52 27.91
CA PHE A 473 15.53 18.27 28.01
C PHE A 473 15.16 16.77 27.91
N LEU A 474 16.05 15.89 27.46
CA LEU A 474 15.86 14.43 27.40
C LEU A 474 16.42 13.68 28.63
N THR A 475 16.78 14.41 29.67
CA THR A 475 17.34 13.81 30.89
C THR A 475 16.26 13.46 31.93
N ALA A 476 16.60 12.58 32.86
CA ALA A 476 15.71 12.22 33.95
C ALA A 476 15.31 13.41 34.85
N GLU A 477 16.18 14.40 34.99
CA GLU A 477 15.91 15.65 35.70
C GLU A 477 14.71 16.41 35.15
N ASN A 478 14.46 16.29 33.85
CA ASN A 478 13.31 16.86 33.16
C ASN A 478 12.14 15.86 33.00
N ASN A 479 12.08 14.80 33.83
CA ASN A 479 11.06 13.76 33.78
C ASN A 479 10.96 13.02 32.44
N PHE A 480 12.05 12.92 31.69
CA PHE A 480 12.15 12.06 30.53
C PHE A 480 12.82 10.73 30.86
N ASN A 481 12.31 9.66 30.25
CA ASN A 481 12.98 8.36 30.24
C ASN A 481 13.11 7.87 28.79
N LEU A 482 13.98 6.89 28.57
CA LEU A 482 14.25 6.38 27.22
C LEU A 482 13.04 5.72 26.54
N ASN A 483 12.03 5.29 27.31
CA ASN A 483 10.80 4.70 26.80
C ASN A 483 9.72 5.76 26.54
N GLN A 484 9.92 7.01 26.96
CA GLN A 484 8.98 8.10 26.68
C GLN A 484 8.83 8.30 25.19
N ARG A 485 7.59 8.18 24.69
CA ARG A 485 7.25 8.52 23.31
C ARG A 485 7.25 10.04 23.11
N LEU A 486 7.72 10.45 21.95
CA LEU A 486 7.72 11.86 21.51
C LEU A 486 6.57 12.07 20.53
N GLY A 487 6.00 13.27 20.52
CA GLY A 487 4.93 13.63 19.58
C GLY A 487 3.56 13.79 20.21
N THR A 488 2.49 13.63 19.42
CA THR A 488 1.10 13.90 19.83
C THR A 488 0.11 12.79 19.48
N TRP A 489 0.50 11.79 18.67
CA TRP A 489 -0.44 10.79 18.15
C TRP A 489 -0.82 9.69 19.15
N PHE A 490 -0.03 9.49 20.19
CA PHE A 490 -0.29 8.46 21.20
C PHE A 490 -0.56 9.08 22.57
N ASN A 491 -1.45 8.46 23.37
CA ASN A 491 -1.85 8.98 24.69
C ASN A 491 -0.70 9.12 25.68
N ASP A 492 0.36 8.31 25.54
CA ASP A 492 1.57 8.32 26.37
C ASP A 492 2.70 9.17 25.77
N SER A 493 2.42 9.93 24.72
CA SER A 493 3.39 10.78 24.02
C SER A 493 3.57 12.11 24.74
N ARG A 494 4.78 12.66 24.62
CA ARG A 494 5.12 14.01 25.09
C ARG A 494 5.52 14.88 23.92
N GLN A 495 4.77 15.97 23.73
CA GLN A 495 5.07 16.94 22.69
C GLN A 495 6.34 17.71 23.04
N ILE A 496 7.18 17.95 22.04
CA ILE A 496 8.40 18.73 22.11
C ILE A 496 8.40 19.82 21.02
N SER A 497 9.16 20.89 21.23
CA SER A 497 9.25 22.00 20.27
C SER A 497 9.99 21.61 18.97
N GLY A 498 9.85 22.44 17.92
CA GLY A 498 10.53 22.22 16.63
C GLY A 498 12.05 22.13 16.80
N GLY A 499 12.66 23.04 17.55
CA GLY A 499 14.09 23.01 17.85
C GLY A 499 14.52 21.79 18.67
N GLN A 500 13.67 21.30 19.60
CA GLN A 500 13.92 20.06 20.32
C GLN A 500 13.86 18.84 19.39
N TRP A 501 12.91 18.78 18.44
CA TRP A 501 12.88 17.77 17.41
C TRP A 501 14.15 17.76 16.54
N GLN A 502 14.68 18.94 16.22
CA GLN A 502 15.92 19.06 15.46
C GLN A 502 17.13 18.52 16.25
N LYS A 503 17.22 18.81 17.57
CA LYS A 503 18.26 18.22 18.45
C LYS A 503 18.14 16.69 18.52
N VAL A 504 16.92 16.12 18.54
CA VAL A 504 16.69 14.66 18.47
C VAL A 504 17.15 14.08 17.12
N ALA A 505 16.84 14.76 16.02
CA ALA A 505 17.28 14.33 14.69
C ALA A 505 18.80 14.38 14.52
N LEU A 506 19.46 15.41 15.07
CA LEU A 506 20.92 15.49 15.15
C LEU A 506 21.52 14.37 16.00
N ALA A 507 20.92 14.09 17.17
CA ALA A 507 21.34 12.96 17.99
C ALA A 507 21.25 11.64 17.22
N ARG A 508 20.19 11.43 16.47
CA ARG A 508 20.03 10.28 15.57
C ARG A 508 21.15 10.21 14.54
N THR A 509 21.45 11.34 13.88
CA THR A 509 22.50 11.42 12.86
C THR A 509 23.87 11.06 13.43
N PHE A 510 24.20 11.56 14.62
CA PHE A 510 25.52 11.36 15.24
C PHE A 510 25.63 10.05 16.04
N PHE A 511 24.53 9.33 16.31
CA PHE A 511 24.58 8.05 16.99
C PHE A 511 25.25 6.96 16.15
N LYS A 512 25.09 7.02 14.83
CA LYS A 512 25.74 6.16 13.87
C LYS A 512 27.20 6.57 13.68
N ASN A 513 28.12 5.61 13.76
CA ASN A 513 29.54 5.87 13.46
C ASN A 513 29.80 5.77 11.95
N ALA A 514 29.34 6.76 11.19
CA ALA A 514 29.48 6.82 9.75
C ALA A 514 30.89 7.32 9.31
N SER A 515 31.27 7.04 8.07
CA SER A 515 32.48 7.61 7.41
C SER A 515 32.19 8.98 6.84
N ILE A 516 30.94 9.26 6.48
CA ILE A 516 30.46 10.49 5.89
C ILE A 516 29.32 11.03 6.73
N TYR A 517 29.45 12.28 7.15
CA TYR A 517 28.35 13.04 7.76
C TYR A 517 27.92 14.18 6.86
N ILE A 518 26.62 14.31 6.61
CA ILE A 518 26.04 15.38 5.82
C ILE A 518 24.94 16.05 6.66
N LEU A 519 25.01 17.36 6.83
CA LEU A 519 23.97 18.16 7.48
C LEU A 519 23.37 19.12 6.46
N ASP A 520 22.08 18.98 6.15
CA ASP A 520 21.36 19.88 5.24
C ASP A 520 20.53 20.87 6.07
N GLU A 521 20.98 22.12 6.14
CA GLU A 521 20.40 23.22 6.91
C GLU A 521 20.13 22.89 8.39
N PRO A 522 21.15 22.51 9.17
CA PRO A 522 20.96 21.98 10.52
C PRO A 522 20.46 23.00 11.55
N SER A 523 20.42 24.28 11.23
CA SER A 523 20.10 25.38 12.16
C SER A 523 18.74 26.03 11.98
N SER A 524 17.95 25.62 10.99
CA SER A 524 16.71 26.30 10.57
C SER A 524 15.64 26.55 11.65
N ALA A 525 15.70 25.84 12.80
CA ALA A 525 14.75 25.99 13.92
C ALA A 525 15.45 26.16 15.29
N LEU A 526 16.75 26.52 15.31
CA LEU A 526 17.54 26.63 16.52
C LEU A 526 17.82 28.09 16.88
N ASP A 527 17.98 28.34 18.17
CA ASP A 527 18.51 29.59 18.64
C ASP A 527 20.04 29.68 18.37
N PRO A 528 20.63 30.90 18.28
CA PRO A 528 22.03 31.07 17.92
C PRO A 528 23.05 30.37 18.85
N VAL A 529 22.71 30.21 20.13
CA VAL A 529 23.57 29.50 21.10
C VAL A 529 23.56 28.01 20.79
N SER A 530 22.37 27.44 20.59
CA SER A 530 22.21 26.03 20.22
C SER A 530 22.83 25.71 18.86
N GLU A 531 22.71 26.58 17.86
CA GLU A 531 23.37 26.45 16.57
C GLU A 531 24.90 26.33 16.71
N LYS A 532 25.51 27.24 17.49
CA LYS A 532 26.92 27.20 17.75
C LYS A 532 27.39 25.92 18.43
N GLU A 533 26.67 25.48 19.48
CA GLU A 533 26.99 24.23 20.19
C GLU A 533 26.96 23.02 19.26
N ILE A 534 25.93 22.91 18.42
CA ILE A 534 25.77 21.81 17.45
C ILE A 534 26.86 21.85 16.39
N PHE A 535 27.20 23.02 15.89
CA PHE A 535 28.28 23.17 14.92
C PHE A 535 29.63 22.77 15.52
N ASP A 536 29.93 23.20 16.74
CA ASP A 536 31.18 22.84 17.44
C ASP A 536 31.30 21.31 17.68
N GLU A 537 30.16 20.66 18.03
CA GLU A 537 30.09 19.20 18.15
C GLU A 537 30.28 18.53 16.80
N PHE A 538 29.68 19.06 15.73
CA PHE A 538 29.84 18.55 14.37
C PHE A 538 31.34 18.61 13.93
N VAL A 539 31.98 19.74 14.12
CA VAL A 539 33.44 19.91 13.84
C VAL A 539 34.25 18.89 14.63
N THR A 540 33.95 18.69 15.90
CA THR A 540 34.67 17.76 16.77
C THR A 540 34.56 16.33 16.27
N ARG A 541 33.38 15.90 15.85
CA ARG A 541 33.11 14.54 15.34
C ARG A 541 33.63 14.31 13.93
N SER A 542 33.86 15.37 13.19
CA SER A 542 34.26 15.34 11.78
C SER A 542 35.75 15.12 11.55
N LYS A 543 36.62 15.26 12.58
CA LYS A 543 38.09 15.27 12.44
C LYS A 543 38.68 14.11 11.66
N ASP A 544 38.02 12.92 11.71
CA ASP A 544 38.48 11.72 10.99
C ASP A 544 37.42 11.21 10.00
N LYS A 545 36.56 12.09 9.50
CA LYS A 545 35.43 11.79 8.62
C LYS A 545 35.39 12.72 7.42
N ILE A 546 34.61 12.39 6.43
CA ILE A 546 34.20 13.36 5.41
C ILE A 546 32.99 14.08 5.99
N ALA A 547 33.05 15.38 6.13
CA ALA A 547 32.00 16.19 6.71
C ALA A 547 31.53 17.27 5.76
N LEU A 548 30.24 17.22 5.43
CA LEU A 548 29.62 18.17 4.54
C LEU A 548 28.46 18.85 5.28
N PHE A 549 28.34 20.15 5.13
CA PHE A 549 27.15 20.84 5.56
C PHE A 549 26.66 21.86 4.55
N VAL A 550 25.39 21.89 4.34
CA VAL A 550 24.70 22.89 3.53
C VAL A 550 24.20 23.96 4.47
N SER A 551 24.52 25.20 4.18
CA SER A 551 24.07 26.32 5.00
C SER A 551 23.67 27.51 4.14
N HIS A 552 22.65 28.20 4.58
CA HIS A 552 22.37 29.57 4.16
C HIS A 552 23.12 30.57 5.03
N ASN A 553 23.51 30.17 6.26
CA ASN A 553 24.30 30.99 7.16
C ASN A 553 25.80 30.96 6.74
N LEU A 554 26.23 32.02 6.07
CA LEU A 554 27.60 32.15 5.56
C LEU A 554 28.62 32.44 6.67
N MET A 555 28.16 32.94 7.82
CA MET A 555 29.02 33.07 9.00
C MET A 555 29.40 31.70 9.56
N ALA A 556 28.45 30.74 9.57
CA ALA A 556 28.75 29.35 9.91
C ALA A 556 29.66 28.72 8.83
N ALA A 557 29.37 28.95 7.54
CA ALA A 557 30.13 28.42 6.41
C ALA A 557 31.58 28.92 6.38
N SER A 558 31.87 30.14 6.85
CA SER A 558 33.20 30.71 6.92
C SER A 558 34.16 29.92 7.82
N ARG A 559 33.63 29.07 8.72
CA ARG A 559 34.41 28.22 9.63
C ARG A 559 34.84 26.87 9.02
N ALA A 560 34.38 26.58 7.80
CA ALA A 560 34.75 25.36 7.07
C ALA A 560 36.19 25.43 6.53
N ASP A 561 36.82 24.26 6.38
CA ASP A 561 38.13 24.15 5.75
C ASP A 561 38.09 24.55 4.27
N ARG A 562 36.95 24.28 3.62
CA ARG A 562 36.68 24.63 2.23
C ARG A 562 35.19 24.93 2.02
N ILE A 563 34.91 25.89 1.16
CA ILE A 563 33.53 26.29 0.79
C ILE A 563 33.36 26.03 -0.70
N ILE A 564 32.26 25.39 -1.07
CA ILE A 564 31.80 25.18 -2.43
C ILE A 564 30.63 26.11 -2.70
N VAL A 565 30.78 26.96 -3.71
CA VAL A 565 29.75 27.95 -4.10
C VAL A 565 28.99 27.44 -5.29
N MET A 566 27.67 27.23 -5.11
CA MET A 566 26.77 26.73 -6.14
C MET A 566 25.85 27.82 -6.67
N GLN A 567 25.70 27.86 -7.98
CA GLN A 567 24.73 28.71 -8.68
C GLN A 567 24.16 27.96 -9.89
N ASP A 568 22.85 28.00 -10.05
CA ASP A 568 22.10 27.44 -11.20
C ASP A 568 22.52 25.99 -11.58
N GLY A 569 22.73 25.16 -10.57
CA GLY A 569 23.07 23.76 -10.75
C GLY A 569 24.55 23.46 -11.03
N ARG A 570 25.44 24.47 -10.94
CA ARG A 570 26.89 24.33 -11.18
C ARG A 570 27.69 24.78 -9.98
N ILE A 571 28.91 24.27 -9.83
CA ILE A 571 29.91 24.82 -8.94
C ILE A 571 30.61 25.96 -9.69
N ILE A 572 30.51 27.17 -9.14
CA ILE A 572 31.10 28.36 -9.78
C ILE A 572 32.45 28.74 -9.16
N ASP A 573 32.62 28.49 -7.87
CA ASP A 573 33.85 28.76 -7.12
C ASP A 573 34.03 27.75 -5.99
N GLU A 574 35.27 27.51 -5.60
CA GLU A 574 35.63 26.76 -4.40
C GLU A 574 36.89 27.30 -3.75
N GLY A 575 37.01 27.28 -2.44
CA GLY A 575 38.15 27.74 -1.70
C GLY A 575 37.89 28.02 -0.23
N LYS A 576 38.86 28.61 0.46
CA LYS A 576 38.66 29.11 1.83
C LYS A 576 37.90 30.43 1.84
N HIS A 577 37.31 30.77 2.97
CA HIS A 577 36.54 32.00 3.14
C HIS A 577 37.28 33.25 2.65
N ASP A 578 38.52 33.46 3.12
CA ASP A 578 39.34 34.65 2.79
C ASP A 578 39.65 34.74 1.30
N ASP A 579 39.92 33.60 0.65
CA ASP A 579 40.17 33.52 -0.78
C ASP A 579 38.93 33.86 -1.58
N LEU A 580 37.76 33.32 -1.17
CA LEU A 580 36.47 33.55 -1.85
C LEU A 580 35.97 34.99 -1.69
N ILE A 581 36.15 35.61 -0.52
CA ILE A 581 35.84 37.03 -0.33
C ILE A 581 36.66 37.92 -1.27
N SER A 582 37.90 37.54 -1.53
CA SER A 582 38.76 38.33 -2.42
C SER A 582 38.48 38.08 -3.91
N LYS A 583 38.24 36.83 -4.31
CA LYS A 583 38.19 36.39 -5.72
C LYS A 583 36.79 36.24 -6.28
N SER A 584 35.82 35.73 -5.50
CA SER A 584 34.47 35.44 -5.96
C SER A 584 33.52 36.61 -5.73
N LYS A 585 33.11 37.26 -6.81
CA LYS A 585 32.11 38.33 -6.73
C LYS A 585 30.78 37.80 -6.16
N TYR A 586 30.34 36.63 -6.62
CA TYR A 586 29.05 36.04 -6.20
C TYR A 586 29.05 35.66 -4.72
N TYR A 587 30.13 35.01 -4.22
CA TYR A 587 30.25 34.68 -2.80
C TYR A 587 30.28 35.93 -1.92
N ARG A 588 30.99 36.96 -2.36
CA ARG A 588 31.06 38.26 -1.67
C ARG A 588 29.70 38.92 -1.56
N GLU A 589 28.94 38.97 -2.67
CA GLU A 589 27.60 39.53 -2.67
C GLU A 589 26.67 38.76 -1.71
N LEU A 590 26.72 37.44 -1.71
CA LEU A 590 25.96 36.60 -0.76
C LEU A 590 26.35 36.92 0.68
N TYR A 591 27.64 36.94 1.00
CA TYR A 591 28.14 37.15 2.35
C TYR A 591 27.77 38.53 2.93
N TYR A 592 27.90 39.57 2.15
CA TYR A 592 27.57 40.92 2.61
C TYR A 592 26.04 41.13 2.66
N SER A 593 25.25 40.55 1.78
CA SER A 593 23.81 40.64 1.86
C SER A 593 23.27 40.06 3.17
N GLU A 594 23.79 38.91 3.59
CA GLU A 594 23.40 38.27 4.86
C GLU A 594 23.88 39.09 6.07
N LYS A 595 25.11 39.57 6.05
CA LYS A 595 25.64 40.39 7.12
C LYS A 595 24.87 41.69 7.34
N TYR A 596 24.43 42.33 6.26
CA TYR A 596 23.58 43.54 6.34
C TYR A 596 22.17 43.24 6.90
N GLU A 597 21.58 42.09 6.58
CA GLU A 597 20.31 41.65 7.14
C GLU A 597 20.43 41.41 8.67
N GLU A 598 21.49 40.73 9.14
CA GLU A 598 21.74 40.53 10.57
C GLU A 598 21.95 41.84 11.35
N GLU A 599 22.68 42.81 10.76
CA GLU A 599 22.90 44.11 11.38
C GLU A 599 21.66 45.03 11.37
N SER A 600 20.65 44.77 10.51
CA SER A 600 19.41 45.51 10.44
C SER A 600 18.31 44.97 11.41
N ASP A 601 18.41 43.70 11.78
CA ASP A 601 17.44 43.02 12.68
C ASP A 601 17.91 42.99 14.15
N GLY A 602 19.08 43.48 14.49
CA GLY A 602 19.65 43.61 15.84
C GLY A 602 19.56 45.03 16.37
#